data_8b520154627b4738ffa51da82589ba1d
#
_entry.id   8b520154627b4738ffa51da82589ba1d
#
_cell.length_a   1.000
_cell.length_b   1.000
_cell.length_c   1.000
_cell.angle_alpha   90.00
_cell.angle_beta   90.00
_cell.angle_gamma   90.00
#
_symmetry.space_group_name_H-M   'P 1'
#
loop_
_entity.id
_entity.type
_entity.pdbx_description
1 polymer ?
#
loop_
_entity_poly.entity_id
_entity_poly.type
_entity_poly.pdbx_seq_one_letter_code
_entity_poly.pdbx_strand_id
1 'polypeptide(L)'
;FVDYCIGKTVEEYRRLYEPVQEFVKSAAQMDMHLPLDFDVRIEESNFQEQFFPRINRQSRGSFSGVDESNQLMRGLLKEVDFGNVDSTLKFLEAIDDMLHFDRRESGAGRESKISDQLRKGGEPQDIFDYLYGMSYLAPRYSLTFDQQEISQLSPGERGLLLLVFYLLVDKDDIPIIIDQPEENLDNQTIFKVLVKCIKAAKQRRQVIMVTHNP
;
A
#
# COMPACT_ATOMS: atom_id res chain seq x y z
N PHE A 1 -22.20 0.60 -13.95
CA PHE A 1 -22.12 1.63 -12.89
C PHE A 1 -21.08 1.24 -11.84
N VAL A 2 -21.12 0.00 -11.32
CA VAL A 2 -20.17 -0.51 -10.32
C VAL A 2 -18.74 -0.45 -10.85
N ASP A 3 -18.48 -0.95 -12.06
CA ASP A 3 -17.19 -0.92 -12.74
C ASP A 3 -16.61 0.49 -12.85
N TYR A 4 -17.48 1.45 -13.15
CA TYR A 4 -17.10 2.87 -13.23
C TYR A 4 -16.70 3.42 -11.86
N CYS A 5 -17.43 3.08 -10.80
CA CYS A 5 -17.12 3.53 -9.44
C CYS A 5 -15.81 2.92 -8.94
N ILE A 6 -15.60 1.62 -9.16
CA ILE A 6 -14.36 0.92 -8.81
C ILE A 6 -13.19 1.52 -9.58
N GLY A 7 -13.33 1.69 -10.90
CA GLY A 7 -12.31 2.31 -11.73
C GLY A 7 -11.93 3.71 -11.26
N LYS A 8 -12.92 4.54 -10.91
CA LYS A 8 -12.67 5.86 -10.34
C LYS A 8 -11.96 5.81 -9.00
N THR A 9 -12.37 4.94 -8.10
CA THR A 9 -11.73 4.82 -6.78
C THR A 9 -10.26 4.44 -6.92
N VAL A 10 -9.95 3.43 -7.75
CA VAL A 10 -8.57 3.02 -8.04
C VAL A 10 -7.78 4.16 -8.71
N GLU A 11 -8.39 4.90 -9.64
CA GLU A 11 -7.77 6.05 -10.30
C GLU A 11 -7.49 7.20 -9.33
N GLU A 12 -8.43 7.54 -8.44
CA GLU A 12 -8.21 8.58 -7.43
C GLU A 12 -7.11 8.17 -6.43
N TYR A 13 -7.06 6.90 -6.03
CA TYR A 13 -5.93 6.40 -5.26
C TYR A 13 -4.61 6.58 -6.02
N ARG A 14 -4.54 6.30 -7.32
CA ARG A 14 -3.33 6.55 -8.13
C ARG A 14 -2.95 8.01 -8.18
N ARG A 15 -3.89 8.92 -8.36
CA ARG A 15 -3.64 10.38 -8.40
C ARG A 15 -3.03 10.93 -7.12
N LEU A 16 -3.32 10.35 -5.97
CA LEU A 16 -2.68 10.72 -4.72
C LEU A 16 -1.17 10.47 -4.72
N TYR A 17 -0.68 9.60 -5.63
CA TYR A 17 0.72 9.20 -5.72
C TYR A 17 1.50 9.85 -6.85
N GLU A 18 0.83 10.39 -7.85
CA GLU A 18 1.49 11.04 -8.98
C GLU A 18 2.57 12.03 -8.53
N PRO A 19 2.34 12.91 -7.52
CA PRO A 19 3.35 13.85 -7.07
C PRO A 19 4.61 13.18 -6.51
N VAL A 20 4.45 12.04 -5.84
CA VAL A 20 5.59 11.29 -5.25
C VAL A 20 6.33 10.53 -6.33
N GLN A 21 5.61 9.91 -7.27
CA GLN A 21 6.23 9.22 -8.42
C GLN A 21 6.95 10.20 -9.35
N GLU A 22 6.35 11.37 -9.62
CA GLU A 22 7.02 12.43 -10.39
C GLU A 22 8.27 12.92 -9.70
N PHE A 23 8.24 13.03 -8.37
CA PHE A 23 9.40 13.40 -7.59
C PHE A 23 10.52 12.36 -7.74
N VAL A 24 10.25 11.08 -7.56
CA VAL A 24 11.25 10.01 -7.72
C VAL A 24 11.81 9.99 -9.15
N LYS A 25 10.94 10.16 -10.16
CA LYS A 25 11.35 10.29 -11.57
C LYS A 25 12.20 11.54 -11.81
N SER A 26 11.87 12.68 -11.21
CA SER A 26 12.64 13.91 -11.36
C SER A 26 14.00 13.85 -10.67
N ALA A 27 14.10 13.17 -9.53
CA ALA A 27 15.36 12.89 -8.87
C ALA A 27 16.27 12.00 -9.73
N ALA A 28 15.70 11.01 -10.42
CA ALA A 28 16.40 10.17 -11.38
C ALA A 28 16.88 10.96 -12.63
N GLN A 29 16.15 12.00 -13.06
CA GLN A 29 16.51 12.86 -14.19
C GLN A 29 17.66 13.85 -13.88
N MET A 30 17.93 14.13 -12.61
CA MET A 30 19.03 15.01 -12.19
C MET A 30 20.43 14.37 -12.27
N ASP A 31 20.60 13.29 -13.05
CA ASP A 31 21.85 12.52 -13.17
C ASP A 31 22.38 11.96 -11.82
N MET A 32 21.50 12.00 -10.82
CA MET A 32 21.71 11.34 -9.56
C MET A 32 21.13 9.95 -9.68
N HIS A 33 21.96 8.97 -10.03
CA HIS A 33 21.60 7.56 -9.88
C HIS A 33 21.49 7.26 -8.38
N LEU A 34 20.40 7.75 -7.81
CA LEU A 34 20.02 7.36 -6.45
C LEU A 34 19.43 5.96 -6.54
N PRO A 35 19.93 5.01 -5.79
CA PRO A 35 19.37 3.66 -5.74
C PRO A 35 18.05 3.64 -4.90
N LEU A 36 17.21 4.65 -5.13
CA LEU A 36 15.91 4.81 -4.47
C LEU A 36 14.82 4.39 -5.43
N ASP A 37 13.97 3.50 -4.98
CA ASP A 37 12.73 3.17 -5.66
C ASP A 37 11.55 3.34 -4.70
N PHE A 38 10.49 3.93 -5.23
CA PHE A 38 9.27 4.19 -4.49
C PHE A 38 8.12 3.52 -5.22
N ASP A 39 7.53 2.52 -4.55
CA ASP A 39 6.36 1.80 -5.05
C ASP A 39 5.14 2.11 -4.18
N VAL A 40 4.00 2.13 -4.80
CA VAL A 40 2.72 2.31 -4.13
C VAL A 40 1.76 1.27 -4.62
N ARG A 41 1.25 0.50 -3.68
CA ARG A 41 0.25 -0.53 -3.93
C ARG A 41 -1.02 -0.21 -3.18
N ILE A 42 -2.14 -0.56 -3.78
CA ILE A 42 -3.42 -0.56 -3.07
C ILE A 42 -3.57 -1.94 -2.46
N GLU A 43 -3.63 -1.99 -1.14
CA GLU A 43 -3.78 -3.23 -0.39
C GLU A 43 -5.03 -3.18 0.49
N GLU A 44 -5.55 -4.33 0.84
CA GLU A 44 -6.61 -4.41 1.83
C GLU A 44 -6.07 -4.15 3.23
N SER A 45 -6.89 -3.54 4.05
CA SER A 45 -6.62 -3.30 5.46
C SER A 45 -7.79 -3.77 6.30
N ASN A 46 -7.56 -4.82 7.08
CA ASN A 46 -8.55 -5.36 8.02
C ASN A 46 -9.86 -5.84 7.36
N PHE A 47 -9.79 -6.36 6.11
CA PHE A 47 -10.99 -6.83 5.42
C PHE A 47 -11.72 -7.91 6.22
N GLN A 48 -11.00 -8.94 6.69
CA GLN A 48 -11.60 -10.05 7.41
C GLN A 48 -12.22 -9.61 8.75
N GLU A 49 -11.52 -8.74 9.48
CA GLU A 49 -11.95 -8.21 10.77
C GLU A 49 -13.23 -7.38 10.67
N GLN A 50 -13.49 -6.79 9.51
CA GLN A 50 -14.70 -6.00 9.27
C GLN A 50 -15.79 -6.79 8.54
N PHE A 51 -15.45 -7.71 7.65
CA PHE A 51 -16.39 -8.54 6.90
C PHE A 51 -17.08 -9.58 7.79
N PHE A 52 -16.30 -10.38 8.52
CA PHE A 52 -16.85 -11.49 9.29
C PHE A 52 -17.74 -11.12 10.47
N PRO A 53 -17.64 -9.96 11.12
CA PRO A 53 -18.64 -9.51 12.07
C PRO A 53 -20.05 -9.37 11.49
N ARG A 54 -20.20 -9.23 10.18
CA ARG A 54 -21.48 -9.15 9.47
C ARG A 54 -22.04 -10.54 9.13
N ILE A 55 -21.19 -11.57 9.10
CA ILE A 55 -21.53 -12.92 8.65
C ILE A 55 -21.85 -13.83 9.83
N ASN A 56 -22.91 -14.62 9.70
CA ASN A 56 -23.24 -15.71 10.62
C ASN A 56 -22.54 -17.00 10.19
N ARG A 57 -21.33 -17.22 10.70
CA ARG A 57 -20.53 -18.41 10.37
C ARG A 57 -21.06 -19.72 10.94
N GLN A 58 -22.16 -19.69 11.71
CA GLN A 58 -22.84 -20.88 12.20
C GLN A 58 -23.97 -21.31 11.26
N SER A 59 -24.43 -20.42 10.38
CA SER A 59 -25.45 -20.74 9.39
C SER A 59 -24.85 -21.49 8.20
N ARG A 60 -25.71 -22.15 7.46
CA ARG A 60 -25.35 -22.83 6.21
C ARG A 60 -25.03 -21.78 5.14
N GLY A 61 -23.92 -21.93 4.45
CA GLY A 61 -23.47 -21.02 3.39
C GLY A 61 -21.97 -21.15 3.14
N SER A 62 -21.46 -20.47 2.15
CA SER A 62 -20.05 -20.50 1.75
C SER A 62 -19.09 -20.09 2.87
N PHE A 63 -19.54 -19.21 3.77
CA PHE A 63 -18.74 -18.72 4.91
C PHE A 63 -19.00 -19.46 6.22
N SER A 64 -19.61 -20.66 6.19
CA SER A 64 -19.83 -21.47 7.38
C SER A 64 -18.52 -22.08 7.91
N GLY A 65 -18.37 -22.10 9.24
CA GLY A 65 -17.14 -22.52 9.91
C GLY A 65 -16.12 -21.37 10.04
N VAL A 66 -15.48 -21.26 11.20
CA VAL A 66 -14.55 -20.16 11.48
C VAL A 66 -13.23 -20.36 10.73
N ASP A 67 -12.65 -21.56 10.84
CA ASP A 67 -11.35 -21.85 10.24
C ASP A 67 -11.45 -21.96 8.72
N GLU A 68 -12.49 -22.62 8.22
CA GLU A 68 -12.76 -22.80 6.80
C GLU A 68 -13.00 -21.46 6.11
N SER A 69 -13.83 -20.61 6.68
CA SER A 69 -14.11 -19.28 6.11
C SER A 69 -12.90 -18.35 6.17
N ASN A 70 -12.08 -18.42 7.22
CA ASN A 70 -10.82 -17.68 7.29
C ASN A 70 -9.82 -18.15 6.23
N GLN A 71 -9.70 -19.46 6.00
CA GLN A 71 -8.82 -20.01 4.99
C GLN A 71 -9.28 -19.64 3.57
N LEU A 72 -10.57 -19.75 3.30
CA LEU A 72 -11.19 -19.33 2.04
C LEU A 72 -10.88 -17.87 1.74
N MET A 73 -11.16 -16.98 2.71
CA MET A 73 -10.94 -15.54 2.53
C MET A 73 -9.47 -15.18 2.33
N ARG A 74 -8.56 -15.81 3.09
CA ARG A 74 -7.12 -15.62 2.88
C ARG A 74 -6.68 -16.05 1.48
N GLY A 75 -7.27 -17.11 0.93
CA GLY A 75 -7.02 -17.54 -0.45
C GLY A 75 -7.42 -16.47 -1.45
N LEU A 76 -8.65 -15.95 -1.33
CA LEU A 76 -9.16 -14.90 -2.21
C LEU A 76 -8.33 -13.59 -2.11
N LEU A 77 -8.02 -13.14 -0.90
CA LEU A 77 -7.25 -11.93 -0.67
C LEU A 77 -5.80 -12.04 -1.16
N LYS A 78 -5.24 -13.24 -1.21
CA LYS A 78 -3.88 -13.47 -1.73
C LYS A 78 -3.80 -13.37 -3.26
N GLU A 79 -4.88 -13.69 -3.94
CA GLU A 79 -4.94 -13.74 -5.41
C GLU A 79 -5.37 -12.39 -6.02
N VAL A 80 -5.99 -11.51 -5.24
CA VAL A 80 -6.49 -10.23 -5.75
C VAL A 80 -5.41 -9.16 -5.80
N ASP A 81 -5.37 -8.44 -6.91
CA ASP A 81 -4.65 -7.17 -7.06
C ASP A 81 -5.66 -6.02 -7.05
N PHE A 82 -5.77 -5.33 -5.92
CA PHE A 82 -6.67 -4.18 -5.76
C PHE A 82 -6.22 -2.93 -6.54
N GLY A 83 -5.00 -2.91 -7.06
CA GLY A 83 -4.54 -1.90 -8.01
C GLY A 83 -5.06 -2.12 -9.44
N ASN A 84 -5.67 -3.26 -9.71
CA ASN A 84 -6.24 -3.64 -10.99
C ASN A 84 -7.77 -3.75 -10.89
N VAL A 85 -8.48 -2.99 -11.73
CA VAL A 85 -9.95 -2.91 -11.72
C VAL A 85 -10.59 -4.28 -11.98
N ASP A 86 -10.11 -5.01 -13.00
CA ASP A 86 -10.68 -6.31 -13.37
C ASP A 86 -10.46 -7.37 -12.27
N SER A 87 -9.31 -7.31 -11.60
CA SER A 87 -9.00 -8.19 -10.47
C SER A 87 -9.90 -7.89 -9.27
N THR A 88 -10.10 -6.61 -8.97
CA THR A 88 -11.00 -6.15 -7.89
C THR A 88 -12.44 -6.56 -8.18
N LEU A 89 -12.92 -6.39 -9.41
CA LEU A 89 -14.25 -6.82 -9.82
C LEU A 89 -14.44 -8.32 -9.63
N LYS A 90 -13.52 -9.14 -10.12
CA LYS A 90 -13.58 -10.60 -9.94
C LYS A 90 -13.63 -11.02 -8.48
N PHE A 91 -12.89 -10.32 -7.61
CA PHE A 91 -12.95 -10.56 -6.18
C PHE A 91 -14.34 -10.24 -5.62
N LEU A 92 -14.91 -9.09 -5.96
CA LEU A 92 -16.25 -8.69 -5.50
C LEU A 92 -17.35 -9.63 -6.03
N GLU A 93 -17.26 -10.02 -7.32
CA GLU A 93 -18.16 -11.00 -7.93
C GLU A 93 -18.08 -12.37 -7.24
N ALA A 94 -16.86 -12.80 -6.88
CA ALA A 94 -16.68 -14.06 -6.15
C ALA A 94 -17.31 -14.01 -4.75
N ILE A 95 -17.16 -12.90 -4.02
CA ILE A 95 -17.82 -12.72 -2.71
C ILE A 95 -19.34 -12.66 -2.87
N ASP A 96 -19.84 -11.92 -3.87
CA ASP A 96 -21.28 -11.81 -4.15
C ASP A 96 -21.87 -13.19 -4.50
N ASP A 97 -21.22 -13.94 -5.37
CA ASP A 97 -21.62 -15.31 -5.71
C ASP A 97 -21.68 -16.21 -4.45
N MET A 98 -20.67 -16.11 -3.57
CA MET A 98 -20.63 -16.88 -2.33
C MET A 98 -21.71 -16.45 -1.31
N LEU A 99 -22.21 -15.22 -1.37
CA LEU A 99 -23.34 -14.76 -0.57
C LEU A 99 -24.67 -15.29 -1.10
N HIS A 100 -24.77 -15.56 -2.41
CA HIS A 100 -25.98 -16.09 -3.04
C HIS A 100 -26.01 -17.61 -3.13
N PHE A 101 -24.84 -18.26 -3.13
CA PHE A 101 -24.71 -19.70 -3.28
C PHE A 101 -23.77 -20.30 -2.24
N ASP A 102 -24.12 -21.47 -1.71
CA ASP A 102 -23.21 -22.29 -0.91
C ASP A 102 -22.27 -23.07 -1.85
N ARG A 103 -21.03 -22.63 -1.96
CA ARG A 103 -20.00 -23.19 -2.85
C ARG A 103 -19.10 -24.24 -2.19
N ARG A 104 -19.40 -24.68 -0.98
CA ARG A 104 -18.58 -25.67 -0.25
C ARG A 104 -18.66 -27.07 -0.84
N GLU A 105 -19.77 -27.42 -1.48
CA GLU A 105 -19.94 -28.70 -2.14
C GLU A 105 -19.58 -28.59 -3.63
N SER A 106 -18.93 -29.63 -4.17
CA SER A 106 -18.56 -29.69 -5.60
C SER A 106 -19.80 -29.66 -6.49
N GLY A 107 -19.91 -28.69 -7.41
CA GLY A 107 -21.02 -28.59 -8.35
C GLY A 107 -21.53 -27.16 -8.54
N ALA A 108 -22.78 -27.03 -9.02
CA ALA A 108 -23.41 -25.72 -9.29
C ALA A 108 -23.65 -24.86 -8.05
N GLY A 109 -23.36 -25.39 -6.86
CA GLY A 109 -23.66 -24.73 -5.60
C GLY A 109 -25.15 -24.80 -5.26
N ARG A 110 -25.49 -24.63 -3.98
CA ARG A 110 -26.87 -24.56 -3.54
C ARG A 110 -27.24 -23.11 -3.29
N GLU A 111 -28.34 -22.66 -3.86
CA GLU A 111 -28.86 -21.32 -3.60
C GLU A 111 -29.04 -21.08 -2.09
N SER A 112 -28.53 -19.97 -1.63
CA SER A 112 -28.59 -19.51 -0.24
C SER A 112 -29.08 -18.07 -0.21
N LYS A 113 -30.02 -17.76 0.68
CA LYS A 113 -30.45 -16.37 0.84
C LYS A 113 -29.39 -15.60 1.62
N ILE A 114 -29.04 -14.43 1.15
CA ILE A 114 -28.07 -13.55 1.84
C ILE A 114 -28.47 -13.34 3.28
N SER A 115 -29.76 -13.04 3.55
CA SER A 115 -30.30 -12.85 4.90
C SER A 115 -30.01 -14.00 5.88
N ASP A 116 -29.93 -15.24 5.36
CA ASP A 116 -29.64 -16.42 6.16
C ASP A 116 -28.18 -16.55 6.54
N GLN A 117 -27.30 -15.93 5.74
CA GLN A 117 -25.86 -15.88 5.97
C GLN A 117 -25.44 -14.67 6.82
N LEU A 118 -26.30 -13.68 7.03
CA LEU A 118 -26.00 -12.53 7.86
C LEU A 118 -26.23 -12.82 9.34
N ARG A 119 -25.57 -12.05 10.21
CA ARG A 119 -25.88 -12.06 11.65
C ARG A 119 -27.30 -11.58 11.90
N LYS A 120 -27.87 -12.05 12.98
CA LYS A 120 -29.23 -11.66 13.39
C LYS A 120 -29.30 -10.12 13.51
N GLY A 121 -30.25 -9.54 12.76
CA GLY A 121 -30.43 -8.09 12.68
C GLY A 121 -29.53 -7.37 11.67
N GLY A 122 -28.70 -8.08 10.91
CA GLY A 122 -27.96 -7.52 9.80
C GLY A 122 -28.82 -7.40 8.56
N GLU A 123 -28.65 -6.32 7.82
CA GLU A 123 -29.32 -6.08 6.55
C GLU A 123 -28.39 -6.36 5.37
N PRO A 124 -28.88 -6.91 4.25
CA PRO A 124 -28.08 -7.11 3.04
C PRO A 124 -27.39 -5.82 2.56
N GLN A 125 -28.03 -4.67 2.76
CA GLN A 125 -27.47 -3.37 2.39
C GLN A 125 -26.17 -3.10 3.11
N ASP A 126 -26.04 -3.42 4.41
CA ASP A 126 -24.84 -3.14 5.20
C ASP A 126 -23.59 -3.89 4.69
N ILE A 127 -23.77 -5.10 4.17
CA ILE A 127 -22.64 -5.86 3.61
C ILE A 127 -22.26 -5.35 2.23
N PHE A 128 -23.23 -4.97 1.41
CA PHE A 128 -22.96 -4.39 0.10
C PHE A 128 -22.36 -3.00 0.20
N ASP A 129 -22.84 -2.17 1.12
CA ASP A 129 -22.22 -0.85 1.39
C ASP A 129 -20.76 -1.01 1.85
N TYR A 130 -20.46 -2.04 2.62
CA TYR A 130 -19.09 -2.35 3.00
C TYR A 130 -18.25 -2.82 1.80
N LEU A 131 -18.74 -3.78 1.02
CA LEU A 131 -18.00 -4.37 -0.12
C LEU A 131 -17.74 -3.33 -1.21
N TYR A 132 -18.76 -2.61 -1.63
CA TYR A 132 -18.68 -1.64 -2.73
C TYR A 132 -18.23 -0.25 -2.29
N GLY A 133 -18.31 0.06 -1.00
CA GLY A 133 -17.75 1.28 -0.43
C GLY A 133 -16.22 1.29 -0.35
N MET A 134 -15.58 0.12 -0.47
CA MET A 134 -14.12 -0.08 -0.52
C MET A 134 -13.33 0.62 0.58
N SER A 135 -13.96 0.87 1.73
CA SER A 135 -13.32 1.52 2.88
C SER A 135 -12.20 0.68 3.52
N TYR A 136 -12.10 -0.58 3.11
CA TYR A 136 -11.03 -1.50 3.49
C TYR A 136 -9.77 -1.37 2.61
N LEU A 137 -9.82 -0.59 1.54
CA LEU A 137 -8.66 -0.34 0.70
C LEU A 137 -7.82 0.79 1.26
N ALA A 138 -6.54 0.58 1.33
CA ALA A 138 -5.57 1.59 1.75
C ALA A 138 -4.32 1.56 0.87
N PRO A 139 -3.70 2.71 0.67
CA PRO A 139 -2.42 2.76 -0.01
C PRO A 139 -1.32 2.24 0.91
N ARG A 140 -0.48 1.40 0.38
CA ARG A 140 0.76 0.97 1.00
C ARG A 140 1.94 1.54 0.24
N TYR A 141 2.70 2.35 0.93
CA TYR A 141 3.92 2.95 0.42
C TYR A 141 5.11 2.05 0.71
N SER A 142 5.89 1.75 -0.30
CA SER A 142 7.14 1.03 -0.19
C SER A 142 8.27 1.91 -0.72
N LEU A 143 9.24 2.19 0.11
CA LEU A 143 10.46 2.86 -0.26
C LEU A 143 11.61 1.87 -0.10
N THR A 144 12.32 1.62 -1.19
CA THR A 144 13.48 0.75 -1.19
C THR A 144 14.75 1.55 -1.50
N PHE A 145 15.85 1.12 -0.92
CA PHE A 145 17.18 1.63 -1.18
C PHE A 145 18.06 0.47 -1.64
N ASP A 146 18.62 0.56 -2.84
CA ASP A 146 19.41 -0.50 -3.48
C ASP A 146 18.65 -1.85 -3.46
N GLN A 147 17.36 -1.82 -3.81
CA GLN A 147 16.43 -2.97 -3.82
C GLN A 147 16.13 -3.59 -2.44
N GLN A 148 16.55 -2.95 -1.35
CA GLN A 148 16.26 -3.39 0.01
C GLN A 148 15.16 -2.53 0.64
N GLU A 149 14.24 -3.16 1.34
CA GLU A 149 13.24 -2.44 2.13
C GLU A 149 13.88 -1.70 3.32
N ILE A 150 13.29 -0.58 3.74
CA ILE A 150 13.78 0.22 4.89
C ILE A 150 13.99 -0.64 6.15
N SER A 151 13.14 -1.66 6.34
CA SER A 151 13.22 -2.58 7.47
C SER A 151 14.51 -3.39 7.51
N GLN A 152 15.13 -3.63 6.36
CA GLN A 152 16.34 -4.43 6.17
C GLN A 152 17.62 -3.59 6.19
N LEU A 153 17.50 -2.26 6.07
CA LEU A 153 18.65 -1.35 6.07
C LEU A 153 19.29 -1.24 7.46
N SER A 154 20.59 -1.03 7.46
CA SER A 154 21.34 -0.67 8.67
C SER A 154 20.88 0.70 9.22
N PRO A 155 21.15 1.02 10.49
CA PRO A 155 20.82 2.34 11.04
C PRO A 155 21.41 3.51 10.24
N GLY A 156 22.65 3.38 9.75
CA GLY A 156 23.30 4.39 8.93
C GLY A 156 22.62 4.59 7.58
N GLU A 157 22.30 3.49 6.88
CA GLU A 157 21.60 3.54 5.60
C GLU A 157 20.18 4.12 5.75
N ARG A 158 19.47 3.82 6.84
CA ARG A 158 18.18 4.46 7.15
C ARG A 158 18.31 5.95 7.36
N GLY A 159 19.34 6.37 8.12
CA GLY A 159 19.64 7.78 8.33
C GLY A 159 19.95 8.50 7.04
N LEU A 160 20.77 7.89 6.17
CA LEU A 160 21.07 8.41 4.84
C LEU A 160 19.81 8.53 3.98
N LEU A 161 18.98 7.49 3.94
CA LEU A 161 17.74 7.48 3.19
C LEU A 161 16.81 8.63 3.59
N LEU A 162 16.61 8.82 4.89
CA LEU A 162 15.80 9.91 5.42
C LEU A 162 16.40 11.28 5.09
N LEU A 163 17.73 11.42 5.22
CA LEU A 163 18.42 12.65 4.88
C LEU A 163 18.31 12.99 3.41
N VAL A 164 18.53 12.01 2.54
CA VAL A 164 18.38 12.16 1.08
C VAL A 164 16.96 12.55 0.72
N PHE A 165 15.98 11.86 1.30
CA PHE A 165 14.57 12.16 1.09
C PHE A 165 14.28 13.62 1.52
N TYR A 166 14.71 14.03 2.71
CA TYR A 166 14.52 15.39 3.21
C TYR A 166 15.22 16.44 2.34
N LEU A 167 16.44 16.19 1.90
CA LEU A 167 17.22 17.12 1.04
C LEU A 167 16.58 17.31 -0.35
N LEU A 168 15.94 16.29 -0.88
CA LEU A 168 15.41 16.28 -2.24
C LEU A 168 13.92 16.61 -2.32
N VAL A 169 13.12 16.10 -1.39
CA VAL A 169 11.65 16.24 -1.39
C VAL A 169 11.21 17.57 -0.84
N ASP A 170 11.85 18.01 0.25
CA ASP A 170 11.49 19.26 0.89
C ASP A 170 11.79 20.44 -0.04
N LYS A 171 10.74 21.17 -0.42
CA LYS A 171 10.81 22.32 -1.34
C LYS A 171 10.98 23.64 -0.63
N ASP A 172 11.01 23.66 0.70
CA ASP A 172 11.15 24.88 1.48
C ASP A 172 12.54 25.50 1.35
N ASP A 173 12.62 26.82 1.39
CA ASP A 173 13.86 27.61 1.34
C ASP A 173 14.57 27.69 2.71
N ILE A 174 14.02 27.06 3.72
CA ILE A 174 14.50 27.13 5.10
C ILE A 174 15.94 26.57 5.18
N PRO A 175 16.87 27.27 5.83
CA PRO A 175 18.21 26.75 6.07
C PRO A 175 18.17 25.40 6.79
N ILE A 176 19.01 24.46 6.35
CA ILE A 176 19.11 23.15 6.95
C ILE A 176 20.46 23.02 7.68
N ILE A 177 20.40 22.48 8.89
CA ILE A 177 21.59 22.15 9.68
C ILE A 177 21.74 20.63 9.71
N ILE A 178 22.89 20.14 9.29
CA ILE A 178 23.21 18.72 9.23
C ILE A 178 24.42 18.46 10.10
N ASP A 179 24.25 17.61 11.10
CA ASP A 179 25.33 17.23 12.01
C ASP A 179 25.81 15.82 11.69
N GLN A 180 27.08 15.70 11.37
CA GLN A 180 27.79 14.43 11.11
C GLN A 180 27.04 13.46 10.19
N PRO A 181 26.61 13.87 8.99
CA PRO A 181 25.81 13.02 8.11
C PRO A 181 26.54 11.78 7.59
N GLU A 182 27.85 11.74 7.73
CA GLU A 182 28.70 10.62 7.36
C GLU A 182 28.79 9.53 8.43
N GLU A 183 28.27 9.77 9.64
CA GLU A 183 28.36 8.80 10.73
C GLU A 183 27.68 7.49 10.36
N ASN A 184 28.40 6.38 10.53
CA ASN A 184 27.95 5.02 10.19
C ASN A 184 27.72 4.73 8.69
N LEU A 185 28.30 5.56 7.80
CA LEU A 185 28.28 5.34 6.35
C LEU A 185 29.67 4.93 5.84
N ASP A 186 29.69 4.08 4.83
CA ASP A 186 30.92 3.80 4.10
C ASP A 186 31.29 4.97 3.15
N ASN A 187 32.59 5.11 2.86
CA ASN A 187 33.10 6.20 2.04
C ASN A 187 32.51 6.22 0.62
N GLN A 188 32.17 5.06 0.03
CA GLN A 188 31.59 5.04 -1.32
C GLN A 188 30.17 5.59 -1.31
N THR A 189 29.38 5.23 -0.33
CA THR A 189 28.02 5.72 -0.15
C THR A 189 28.00 7.22 0.11
N ILE A 190 28.93 7.75 0.94
CA ILE A 190 29.08 9.18 1.16
C ILE A 190 29.33 9.92 -0.15
N PHE A 191 30.30 9.51 -0.94
CA PHE A 191 30.66 10.23 -2.18
C PHE A 191 29.61 10.05 -3.28
N LYS A 192 29.06 8.87 -3.44
CA LYS A 192 28.13 8.57 -4.54
C LYS A 192 26.74 9.18 -4.32
N VAL A 193 26.27 9.23 -3.08
CA VAL A 193 24.90 9.62 -2.74
C VAL A 193 24.88 10.95 -1.99
N LEU A 194 25.42 10.97 -0.77
CA LEU A 194 25.29 12.11 0.14
C LEU A 194 25.84 13.42 -0.43
N VAL A 195 27.06 13.42 -0.94
CA VAL A 195 27.69 14.63 -1.49
C VAL A 195 26.89 15.19 -2.68
N LYS A 196 26.35 14.32 -3.52
CA LYS A 196 25.51 14.75 -4.64
C LYS A 196 24.21 15.40 -4.17
N CYS A 197 23.54 14.81 -3.18
CA CYS A 197 22.29 15.34 -2.61
C CYS A 197 22.52 16.70 -1.93
N ILE A 198 23.60 16.85 -1.16
CA ILE A 198 23.96 18.13 -0.53
C ILE A 198 24.27 19.18 -1.61
N LYS A 199 25.01 18.83 -2.67
CA LYS A 199 25.27 19.74 -3.79
C LYS A 199 24.02 20.18 -4.51
N ALA A 200 23.05 19.32 -4.67
CA ALA A 200 21.74 19.67 -5.24
C ALA A 200 20.92 20.57 -4.30
N ALA A 201 20.86 20.24 -3.02
CA ALA A 201 20.11 21.01 -2.03
C ALA A 201 20.65 22.44 -1.88
N LYS A 202 21.96 22.63 -1.86
CA LYS A 202 22.59 23.96 -1.73
C LYS A 202 22.30 24.94 -2.88
N GLN A 203 21.77 24.47 -4.00
CA GLN A 203 21.33 25.34 -5.09
C GLN A 203 20.02 26.05 -4.78
N ARG A 204 19.25 25.50 -3.83
CA ARG A 204 17.92 26.00 -3.47
C ARG A 204 17.87 26.65 -2.09
N ARG A 205 18.69 26.16 -1.15
CA ARG A 205 18.67 26.61 0.25
C ARG A 205 20.07 26.64 0.87
N GLN A 206 20.21 27.36 1.97
CA GLN A 206 21.43 27.36 2.75
C GLN A 206 21.59 26.01 3.48
N VAL A 207 22.76 25.40 3.33
CA VAL A 207 23.14 24.17 4.06
C VAL A 207 24.32 24.49 4.98
N ILE A 208 24.14 24.22 6.26
CA ILE A 208 25.16 24.33 7.30
C ILE A 208 25.48 22.91 7.75
N MET A 209 26.74 22.52 7.65
CA MET A 209 27.13 21.15 7.94
C MET A 209 28.30 21.12 8.93
N VAL A 210 28.18 20.25 9.92
CA VAL A 210 29.26 19.86 10.82
C VAL A 210 29.73 18.48 10.41
N THR A 211 31.02 18.28 10.15
CA THR A 211 31.57 17.01 9.69
C THR A 211 32.97 16.79 10.23
N HIS A 212 33.32 15.55 10.49
CA HIS A 212 34.67 15.11 10.79
C HIS A 212 35.47 14.71 9.56
N ASN A 213 34.80 14.53 8.41
CA ASN A 213 35.41 14.16 7.15
C ASN A 213 35.51 15.40 6.26
N PRO A 214 36.73 15.91 6.00
CA PRO A 214 36.97 17.14 5.21
C PRO A 214 36.61 16.97 3.73
#